data_a81db6ac478289a480496a8614ca3221
#
_entry.id   a81db6ac478289a480496a8614ca3221
#
_cell.length_a   1.000
_cell.length_b   1.000
_cell.length_c   1.000
_cell.angle_alpha   90.00
_cell.angle_beta   90.00
_cell.angle_gamma   90.00
#
_symmetry.space_group_name_H-M   'P 1'
#
loop_
_entity.id
_entity.type
_entity.pdbx_description
1 polymer ?
#
loop_
_entity_poly.entity_id
_entity_poly.type
_entity_poly.pdbx_seq_one_letter_code
_entity_poly.pdbx_strand_id
1 'polypeptide(L)'
;KKLHRTRSNILNYEQLVKFTHKSQSVACQGCNNHCSLTINTFNDGTRLVAGNKCDKMVHRVETKKEELPDLYKIKTDMLNAQKKKFSHDKKIGMPLVLNNYDLLPFWTRFFDSLGYEIVWSTPSTKEMYHSGQQSIPSDTACFPAKVVHGHIQQLIDKGMDVIFYPCMTYNVDEHQSDNHYNCPLVAYYPEVIAANMDFDKTKIVYPFISFDDNATFAKAIRMHFEKVGIHFNEKDIIIAKNAAMNEYEAFH
;
A
#
# COMPACT_ATOMS: atom_id res chain seq x y z
N LYS A 1 26.23 27.15 -15.09
CA LYS A 1 25.99 28.36 -15.96
C LYS A 1 25.51 29.48 -15.05
N LYS A 2 26.31 30.57 -14.83
CA LYS A 2 25.86 31.78 -14.17
C LYS A 2 24.82 32.45 -15.06
N LEU A 3 23.58 32.55 -14.61
CA LEU A 3 22.56 33.36 -15.25
C LEU A 3 22.92 34.83 -15.04
N HIS A 4 23.33 35.53 -16.11
CA HIS A 4 23.49 36.97 -16.11
C HIS A 4 22.11 37.63 -16.08
N ARG A 5 21.50 37.73 -14.90
CA ARG A 5 20.28 38.54 -14.71
C ARG A 5 20.68 39.98 -14.34
N THR A 6 20.27 40.92 -15.11
CA THR A 6 20.50 42.36 -14.88
C THR A 6 19.48 42.98 -13.94
N ARG A 7 18.37 42.28 -13.61
CA ARG A 7 17.33 42.75 -12.71
C ARG A 7 16.89 41.63 -11.76
N SER A 8 16.61 42.01 -10.52
CA SER A 8 15.98 41.15 -9.53
C SER A 8 14.48 41.02 -9.77
N ASN A 9 13.90 39.84 -9.51
CA ASN A 9 12.44 39.64 -9.47
C ASN A 9 11.85 39.97 -8.09
N ILE A 10 12.64 40.44 -7.13
CA ILE A 10 12.17 40.86 -5.81
C ILE A 10 11.35 42.14 -6.01
N LEU A 11 10.19 42.18 -5.33
CA LEU A 11 9.32 43.37 -5.33
C LEU A 11 10.09 44.61 -4.80
N ASN A 12 9.91 45.75 -5.45
CA ASN A 12 10.42 47.00 -4.94
C ASN A 12 9.53 47.52 -3.77
N TYR A 13 9.98 48.61 -3.11
CA TYR A 13 9.28 49.18 -1.96
C TYR A 13 7.82 49.56 -2.25
N GLU A 14 7.54 50.18 -3.39
CA GLU A 14 6.17 50.60 -3.77
C GLU A 14 5.25 49.38 -4.04
N GLN A 15 5.81 48.31 -4.59
CA GLN A 15 5.09 47.05 -4.83
C GLN A 15 4.82 46.32 -3.51
N LEU A 16 5.79 46.37 -2.56
CA LEU A 16 5.63 45.75 -1.26
C LEU A 16 4.56 46.45 -0.41
N VAL A 17 4.50 47.77 -0.44
CA VAL A 17 3.48 48.56 0.29
C VAL A 17 2.06 48.25 -0.22
N LYS A 18 1.91 47.96 -1.51
CA LYS A 18 0.63 47.62 -2.13
C LYS A 18 0.35 46.12 -2.14
N PHE A 19 1.27 45.33 -1.62
CA PHE A 19 1.14 43.86 -1.65
C PHE A 19 0.04 43.39 -0.69
N THR A 20 -0.96 42.71 -1.23
CA THR A 20 -2.04 42.12 -0.47
C THR A 20 -2.31 40.70 -0.99
N HIS A 21 -2.84 39.85 -0.14
CA HIS A 21 -3.30 38.53 -0.53
C HIS A 21 -4.57 38.12 0.25
N LYS A 22 -5.29 37.20 -0.33
CA LYS A 22 -6.44 36.52 0.32
C LYS A 22 -6.12 35.05 0.45
N SER A 23 -6.30 34.49 1.64
CA SER A 23 -6.11 33.08 1.93
C SER A 23 -7.46 32.38 2.05
N GLN A 24 -7.59 31.21 1.44
CA GLN A 24 -8.78 30.36 1.50
C GLN A 24 -8.36 28.93 1.76
N SER A 25 -9.00 28.25 2.73
CA SER A 25 -8.82 26.82 2.98
C SER A 25 -9.93 26.02 2.32
N VAL A 26 -9.55 25.00 1.55
CA VAL A 26 -10.51 24.13 0.85
C VAL A 26 -10.03 22.66 0.93
N ALA A 27 -10.99 21.73 0.95
CA ALA A 27 -10.67 20.31 0.79
C ALA A 27 -10.53 19.97 -0.69
N CYS A 28 -9.42 19.34 -1.07
CA CYS A 28 -9.19 18.88 -2.43
C CYS A 28 -10.15 17.74 -2.78
N GLN A 29 -10.79 17.82 -3.95
CA GLN A 29 -11.68 16.78 -4.47
C GLN A 29 -11.02 15.92 -5.57
N GLY A 30 -9.70 16.04 -5.76
CA GLY A 30 -8.97 15.39 -6.87
C GLY A 30 -8.71 13.89 -6.68
N CYS A 31 -8.78 13.38 -5.45
CA CYS A 31 -8.59 11.96 -5.11
C CYS A 31 -9.03 11.70 -3.66
N ASN A 32 -9.01 10.44 -3.24
CA ASN A 32 -9.43 10.00 -1.90
C ASN A 32 -8.60 10.57 -0.74
N ASN A 33 -7.47 11.24 -0.99
CA ASN A 33 -6.69 11.88 0.07
C ASN A 33 -7.35 13.13 0.66
N HIS A 34 -8.25 13.80 -0.09
CA HIS A 34 -8.97 15.00 0.33
C HIS A 34 -8.07 16.01 1.08
N CYS A 35 -6.86 16.29 0.51
CA CYS A 35 -5.88 17.17 1.15
C CYS A 35 -6.52 18.51 1.53
N SER A 36 -6.20 19.01 2.72
CA SER A 36 -6.55 20.36 3.11
C SER A 36 -5.59 21.33 2.41
N LEU A 37 -6.13 22.14 1.50
CA LEU A 37 -5.36 23.09 0.69
C LEU A 37 -5.55 24.51 1.24
N THR A 38 -4.46 25.26 1.29
CA THR A 38 -4.47 26.71 1.47
C THR A 38 -4.16 27.38 0.15
N ILE A 39 -5.11 28.14 -0.38
CA ILE A 39 -4.97 28.87 -1.64
C ILE A 39 -4.77 30.34 -1.29
N ASN A 40 -3.58 30.88 -1.56
CA ASN A 40 -3.29 32.29 -1.47
C ASN A 40 -3.44 32.94 -2.86
N THR A 41 -4.32 33.91 -2.97
CA THR A 41 -4.49 34.71 -4.19
C THR A 41 -3.92 36.09 -3.94
N PHE A 42 -2.94 36.47 -4.75
CA PHE A 42 -2.27 37.77 -4.65
C PHE A 42 -2.98 38.85 -5.48
N ASN A 43 -2.64 40.11 -5.24
CA ASN A 43 -3.25 41.26 -5.90
C ASN A 43 -3.01 41.32 -7.42
N ASP A 44 -1.99 40.62 -7.92
CA ASP A 44 -1.71 40.46 -9.36
C ASP A 44 -2.48 39.29 -10.01
N GLY A 45 -3.34 38.61 -9.25
CA GLY A 45 -4.11 37.46 -9.70
C GLY A 45 -3.36 36.12 -9.65
N THR A 46 -2.07 36.13 -9.30
CA THR A 46 -1.32 34.86 -9.11
C THR A 46 -1.85 34.08 -7.91
N ARG A 47 -1.73 32.76 -7.98
CA ARG A 47 -2.17 31.87 -6.92
C ARG A 47 -1.03 30.98 -6.44
N LEU A 48 -0.89 30.86 -5.15
CA LEU A 48 -0.04 29.87 -4.50
C LEU A 48 -0.93 28.86 -3.77
N VAL A 49 -0.76 27.58 -4.09
CA VAL A 49 -1.45 26.47 -3.42
C VAL A 49 -0.46 25.77 -2.52
N ALA A 50 -0.81 25.59 -1.27
CA ALA A 50 -0.02 24.86 -0.27
C ALA A 50 -0.88 23.76 0.37
N GLY A 51 -0.24 22.76 1.00
CA GLY A 51 -0.92 21.62 1.62
C GLY A 51 -1.25 20.49 0.65
N ASN A 52 -0.95 20.66 -0.65
CA ASN A 52 -1.09 19.60 -1.65
C ASN A 52 0.00 18.53 -1.45
N LYS A 53 -0.40 17.27 -1.66
CA LYS A 53 0.52 16.11 -1.66
C LYS A 53 0.80 15.59 -3.08
N CYS A 54 0.37 16.31 -4.10
CA CYS A 54 0.60 16.00 -5.52
C CYS A 54 0.54 17.28 -6.36
N ASP A 55 1.03 17.22 -7.58
CA ASP A 55 1.14 18.39 -8.48
C ASP A 55 -0.16 18.73 -9.23
N LYS A 56 -1.21 17.92 -9.11
CA LYS A 56 -2.48 18.12 -9.85
C LYS A 56 -3.12 19.50 -9.63
N MET A 57 -2.88 20.12 -8.46
CA MET A 57 -3.47 21.42 -8.12
C MET A 57 -2.54 22.61 -8.40
N VAL A 58 -1.27 22.37 -8.66
CA VAL A 58 -0.24 23.39 -8.87
C VAL A 58 -0.13 23.77 -10.36
N HIS A 59 -0.28 22.78 -11.25
CA HIS A 59 -0.11 22.97 -12.70
C HIS A 59 -1.46 23.13 -13.40
N ARG A 60 -2.05 24.33 -13.35
CA ARG A 60 -3.13 24.75 -14.27
C ARG A 60 -2.62 25.50 -15.49
N VAL A 61 -1.39 25.30 -15.89
CA VAL A 61 -0.97 25.75 -17.22
C VAL A 61 -1.20 24.59 -18.16
N GLU A 62 -2.23 24.70 -18.98
CA GLU A 62 -2.49 23.83 -20.12
C GLU A 62 -1.36 24.00 -21.17
N THR A 63 -0.20 23.49 -20.85
CA THR A 63 0.71 23.08 -21.93
C THR A 63 0.15 21.73 -22.41
N LYS A 64 -0.15 21.61 -23.70
CA LYS A 64 -0.32 20.31 -24.38
C LYS A 64 1.00 19.55 -24.21
N LYS A 65 1.19 18.95 -23.05
CA LYS A 65 2.20 17.91 -22.85
C LYS A 65 1.65 16.68 -23.55
N GLU A 66 2.45 16.07 -24.41
CA GLU A 66 2.22 14.67 -24.77
C GLU A 66 1.96 13.95 -23.45
N GLU A 67 0.75 13.39 -23.29
CA GLU A 67 0.39 12.66 -22.10
C GLU A 67 1.22 11.37 -22.09
N LEU A 68 2.28 11.40 -21.31
CA LEU A 68 3.03 10.18 -21.02
C LEU A 68 2.08 9.17 -20.37
N PRO A 69 2.19 7.88 -20.69
CA PRO A 69 1.34 6.86 -20.06
C PRO A 69 1.54 6.88 -18.55
N ASP A 70 0.43 6.86 -17.80
CA ASP A 70 0.43 6.73 -16.35
C ASP A 70 0.75 5.27 -15.98
N LEU A 71 2.04 4.97 -15.80
CA LEU A 71 2.51 3.63 -15.46
C LEU A 71 1.95 3.14 -14.12
N TYR A 72 1.66 4.05 -13.20
CA TYR A 72 1.05 3.69 -11.91
C TYR A 72 -0.37 3.16 -12.09
N LYS A 73 -1.14 3.82 -12.95
CA LYS A 73 -2.48 3.38 -13.31
C LYS A 73 -2.44 2.02 -14.01
N ILE A 74 -1.52 1.85 -14.97
CA ILE A 74 -1.34 0.58 -15.68
C ILE A 74 -1.05 -0.56 -14.69
N LYS A 75 -0.04 -0.39 -13.81
CA LYS A 75 0.29 -1.39 -12.77
C LYS A 75 -0.92 -1.70 -11.88
N THR A 76 -1.65 -0.67 -11.45
CA THR A 76 -2.84 -0.85 -10.60
C THR A 76 -3.94 -1.62 -11.32
N ASP A 77 -4.20 -1.34 -12.59
CA ASP A 77 -5.19 -2.05 -13.40
C ASP A 77 -4.80 -3.53 -13.59
N MET A 78 -3.51 -3.82 -13.84
CA MET A 78 -2.98 -5.18 -13.91
C MET A 78 -3.15 -5.94 -12.58
N LEU A 79 -2.81 -5.34 -11.45
CA LEU A 79 -3.00 -5.94 -10.12
C LEU A 79 -4.48 -6.20 -9.81
N ASN A 80 -5.38 -5.28 -10.20
CA ASN A 80 -6.82 -5.47 -10.01
C ASN A 80 -7.38 -6.61 -10.88
N ALA A 81 -6.81 -6.85 -12.05
CA ALA A 81 -7.14 -8.02 -12.88
C ALA A 81 -6.73 -9.33 -12.18
N GLN A 82 -5.57 -9.37 -11.54
CA GLN A 82 -5.09 -10.54 -10.79
C GLN A 82 -5.98 -10.88 -9.59
N LYS A 83 -6.53 -9.88 -8.87
CA LYS A 83 -7.43 -10.11 -7.71
C LYS A 83 -8.66 -10.95 -8.03
N LYS A 84 -9.15 -10.92 -9.28
CA LYS A 84 -10.37 -11.58 -9.72
C LYS A 84 -10.13 -12.83 -10.56
N LYS A 85 -8.87 -13.27 -10.63
CA LYS A 85 -8.48 -14.34 -11.55
C LYS A 85 -9.04 -15.71 -11.14
N PHE A 86 -9.23 -15.94 -9.84
CA PHE A 86 -9.66 -17.21 -9.28
C PHE A 86 -10.80 -16.99 -8.28
N SER A 87 -11.69 -18.00 -8.15
CA SER A 87 -12.80 -17.96 -7.21
C SER A 87 -13.02 -19.33 -6.58
N HIS A 88 -13.16 -19.36 -5.25
CA HIS A 88 -13.42 -20.56 -4.46
C HIS A 88 -14.43 -20.26 -3.35
N ASP A 89 -15.12 -21.30 -2.86
CA ASP A 89 -16.05 -21.18 -1.73
C ASP A 89 -15.31 -20.86 -0.41
N LYS A 90 -14.10 -21.43 -0.23
CA LYS A 90 -13.24 -21.17 0.93
C LYS A 90 -12.45 -19.89 0.71
N LYS A 91 -12.47 -18.99 1.71
CA LYS A 91 -11.88 -17.65 1.60
C LYS A 91 -10.88 -17.38 2.71
N ILE A 92 -9.82 -16.65 2.37
CA ILE A 92 -8.82 -16.12 3.30
C ILE A 92 -8.71 -14.63 3.03
N GLY A 93 -8.83 -13.80 4.07
CA GLY A 93 -8.60 -12.36 3.97
C GLY A 93 -7.10 -12.04 3.88
N MET A 94 -6.72 -11.08 3.06
CA MET A 94 -5.34 -10.59 3.00
C MET A 94 -5.30 -9.07 2.85
N PRO A 95 -4.53 -8.34 3.70
CA PRO A 95 -4.43 -6.90 3.59
C PRO A 95 -3.59 -6.50 2.36
N LEU A 96 -4.12 -5.58 1.57
CA LEU A 96 -3.42 -5.01 0.41
C LEU A 96 -2.54 -3.85 0.87
N VAL A 97 -1.39 -4.17 1.45
CA VAL A 97 -0.49 -3.22 2.11
C VAL A 97 0.97 -3.57 1.87
N LEU A 98 1.84 -2.56 1.98
CA LEU A 98 3.29 -2.73 1.93
C LEU A 98 3.72 -3.62 0.74
N ASN A 99 4.56 -4.63 1.00
CA ASN A 99 5.04 -5.57 -0.01
C ASN A 99 3.97 -6.51 -0.59
N ASN A 100 2.79 -6.60 0.05
CA ASN A 100 1.69 -7.41 -0.49
C ASN A 100 1.16 -6.87 -1.82
N TYR A 101 1.41 -5.60 -2.16
CA TYR A 101 1.11 -5.07 -3.48
C TYR A 101 1.90 -5.78 -4.58
N ASP A 102 3.21 -5.90 -4.41
CA ASP A 102 4.07 -6.54 -5.40
C ASP A 102 3.88 -8.07 -5.40
N LEU A 103 3.62 -8.66 -4.25
CA LEU A 103 3.38 -10.09 -4.09
C LEU A 103 1.92 -10.52 -4.33
N LEU A 104 1.04 -9.61 -4.77
CA LEU A 104 -0.37 -9.95 -5.01
C LEU A 104 -0.53 -11.10 -6.03
N PRO A 105 0.16 -11.12 -7.18
CA PRO A 105 0.07 -12.25 -8.13
C PRO A 105 0.50 -13.57 -7.49
N PHE A 106 1.60 -13.54 -6.70
CA PHE A 106 2.10 -14.70 -5.98
C PHE A 106 1.05 -15.25 -5.01
N TRP A 107 0.55 -14.43 -4.08
CA TRP A 107 -0.39 -14.91 -3.06
C TRP A 107 -1.72 -15.35 -3.64
N THR A 108 -2.21 -14.65 -4.65
CA THR A 108 -3.46 -15.01 -5.33
C THR A 108 -3.32 -16.41 -5.95
N ARG A 109 -2.22 -16.68 -6.66
CA ARG A 109 -1.98 -17.98 -7.27
C ARG A 109 -1.66 -19.08 -6.26
N PHE A 110 -0.92 -18.75 -5.21
CA PHE A 110 -0.57 -19.69 -4.13
C PHE A 110 -1.81 -20.28 -3.48
N PHE A 111 -2.73 -19.45 -3.03
CA PHE A 111 -3.93 -19.91 -2.35
C PHE A 111 -4.95 -20.52 -3.30
N ASP A 112 -5.02 -20.05 -4.56
CA ASP A 112 -5.79 -20.73 -5.61
C ASP A 112 -5.36 -22.20 -5.75
N SER A 113 -4.07 -22.46 -5.83
CA SER A 113 -3.52 -23.82 -5.93
C SER A 113 -3.84 -24.70 -4.72
N LEU A 114 -4.14 -24.10 -3.57
CA LEU A 114 -4.57 -24.79 -2.34
C LEU A 114 -6.10 -24.84 -2.17
N GLY A 115 -6.87 -24.35 -3.16
CA GLY A 115 -8.32 -24.39 -3.16
C GLY A 115 -8.98 -23.27 -2.34
N TYR A 116 -8.32 -22.11 -2.20
CA TYR A 116 -8.82 -20.94 -1.50
C TYR A 116 -8.82 -19.69 -2.38
N GLU A 117 -9.85 -18.86 -2.23
CA GLU A 117 -9.88 -17.50 -2.77
C GLU A 117 -9.28 -16.51 -1.79
N ILE A 118 -8.40 -15.62 -2.25
CA ILE A 118 -7.95 -14.49 -1.46
C ILE A 118 -8.91 -13.32 -1.60
N VAL A 119 -9.46 -12.89 -0.47
CA VAL A 119 -10.24 -11.67 -0.35
C VAL A 119 -9.30 -10.52 0.05
N TRP A 120 -8.89 -9.74 -0.92
CA TRP A 120 -8.06 -8.57 -0.68
C TRP A 120 -8.86 -7.42 -0.05
N SER A 121 -8.24 -6.68 0.85
CA SER A 121 -8.77 -5.39 1.26
C SER A 121 -8.78 -4.40 0.07
N THR A 122 -9.61 -3.38 0.15
CA THR A 122 -9.68 -2.34 -0.88
C THR A 122 -8.42 -1.45 -0.85
N PRO A 123 -8.13 -0.68 -1.90
CA PRO A 123 -7.05 0.31 -1.87
C PRO A 123 -7.19 1.26 -0.68
N SER A 124 -6.06 1.70 -0.12
CA SER A 124 -6.00 2.58 1.05
C SER A 124 -6.76 3.89 0.83
N THR A 125 -7.54 4.30 1.83
CA THR A 125 -8.22 5.59 1.88
C THR A 125 -7.93 6.27 3.22
N LYS A 126 -8.29 7.55 3.33
CA LYS A 126 -8.16 8.29 4.59
C LYS A 126 -9.13 7.76 5.65
N GLU A 127 -10.31 7.37 5.24
CA GLU A 127 -11.34 6.78 6.10
C GLU A 127 -10.85 5.45 6.67
N MET A 128 -10.20 4.64 5.85
CA MET A 128 -9.57 3.39 6.30
C MET A 128 -8.48 3.63 7.35
N TYR A 129 -7.65 4.67 7.18
CA TYR A 129 -6.70 5.06 8.23
C TYR A 129 -7.41 5.41 9.54
N HIS A 130 -8.48 6.18 9.48
CA HIS A 130 -9.24 6.57 10.67
C HIS A 130 -9.91 5.38 11.37
N SER A 131 -10.43 4.41 10.63
CA SER A 131 -11.05 3.21 11.22
C SER A 131 -10.08 2.35 12.03
N GLY A 132 -8.79 2.32 11.65
CA GLY A 132 -7.75 1.56 12.36
C GLY A 132 -6.95 2.39 13.38
N GLN A 133 -7.19 3.69 13.50
CA GLN A 133 -6.31 4.62 14.23
C GLN A 133 -6.16 4.27 15.73
N GLN A 134 -7.20 3.77 16.36
CA GLN A 134 -7.19 3.49 17.81
C GLN A 134 -6.26 2.34 18.19
N SER A 135 -5.97 1.43 17.28
CA SER A 135 -5.09 0.28 17.52
C SER A 135 -3.62 0.55 17.17
N ILE A 136 -3.28 1.75 16.68
CA ILE A 136 -1.90 2.11 16.34
C ILE A 136 -1.10 2.37 17.61
N PRO A 137 -0.06 1.55 17.93
CA PRO A 137 0.62 1.64 19.22
C PRO A 137 1.65 2.79 19.29
N SER A 138 2.06 3.36 18.17
CA SER A 138 3.11 4.39 18.12
C SER A 138 2.94 5.35 16.95
N ASP A 139 3.11 6.65 17.26
CA ASP A 139 3.13 7.70 16.24
C ASP A 139 4.39 7.69 15.37
N THR A 140 5.46 7.01 15.81
CA THR A 140 6.73 6.94 15.07
C THR A 140 6.68 5.97 13.88
N ALA A 141 5.68 5.07 13.82
CA ALA A 141 5.49 4.21 12.67
C ALA A 141 5.22 5.05 11.40
N CYS A 142 5.76 4.64 10.27
CA CYS A 142 5.51 5.32 9.00
C CYS A 142 4.03 5.21 8.61
N PHE A 143 3.54 6.17 7.83
CA PHE A 143 2.12 6.22 7.44
C PHE A 143 1.63 4.94 6.73
N PRO A 144 2.38 4.34 5.78
CA PRO A 144 1.99 3.06 5.16
C PRO A 144 1.78 1.93 6.18
N ALA A 145 2.59 1.85 7.24
CA ALA A 145 2.39 0.86 8.29
C ALA A 145 1.14 1.18 9.13
N LYS A 146 0.90 2.44 9.47
CA LYS A 146 -0.31 2.85 10.22
C LYS A 146 -1.60 2.48 9.49
N VAL A 147 -1.64 2.59 8.17
CA VAL A 147 -2.83 2.26 7.38
C VAL A 147 -3.15 0.76 7.41
N VAL A 148 -2.18 -0.12 7.71
CA VAL A 148 -2.41 -1.57 7.84
C VAL A 148 -3.53 -1.89 8.81
N HIS A 149 -3.62 -1.17 9.94
CA HIS A 149 -4.67 -1.36 10.95
C HIS A 149 -6.07 -1.23 10.35
N GLY A 150 -6.29 -0.23 9.49
CA GLY A 150 -7.57 -0.05 8.80
C GLY A 150 -7.86 -1.14 7.76
N HIS A 151 -6.83 -1.66 7.07
CA HIS A 151 -7.01 -2.79 6.15
C HIS A 151 -7.42 -4.07 6.88
N ILE A 152 -6.80 -4.34 8.03
CA ILE A 152 -7.17 -5.48 8.88
C ILE A 152 -8.59 -5.29 9.42
N GLN A 153 -8.94 -4.10 9.95
CA GLN A 153 -10.29 -3.81 10.41
C GLN A 153 -11.33 -4.04 9.32
N GLN A 154 -11.07 -3.58 8.09
CA GLN A 154 -11.98 -3.83 6.97
C GLN A 154 -12.21 -5.32 6.68
N LEU A 155 -11.18 -6.16 6.82
CA LEU A 155 -11.30 -7.59 6.63
C LEU A 155 -12.10 -8.25 7.76
N ILE A 156 -11.94 -7.80 9.01
CA ILE A 156 -12.76 -8.21 10.16
C ILE A 156 -14.22 -7.83 9.92
N ASP A 157 -14.50 -6.58 9.52
CA ASP A 157 -15.84 -6.08 9.25
C ASP A 157 -16.53 -6.82 8.08
N LYS A 158 -15.75 -7.34 7.13
CA LYS A 158 -16.23 -8.24 6.07
C LYS A 158 -16.54 -9.66 6.54
N GLY A 159 -16.30 -9.97 7.81
CA GLY A 159 -16.57 -11.30 8.39
C GLY A 159 -15.59 -12.38 7.93
N MET A 160 -14.33 -12.02 7.70
CA MET A 160 -13.32 -13.06 7.38
C MET A 160 -13.01 -13.92 8.59
N ASP A 161 -13.16 -15.23 8.46
CA ASP A 161 -12.82 -16.20 9.53
C ASP A 161 -11.31 -16.24 9.77
N VAL A 162 -10.52 -16.09 8.70
CA VAL A 162 -9.06 -16.13 8.73
C VAL A 162 -8.48 -14.99 7.92
N ILE A 163 -7.52 -14.26 8.50
CA ILE A 163 -6.70 -13.25 7.83
C ILE A 163 -5.26 -13.76 7.80
N PHE A 164 -4.67 -13.79 6.59
CA PHE A 164 -3.26 -14.14 6.40
C PHE A 164 -2.44 -12.86 6.18
N TYR A 165 -1.43 -12.67 7.03
CA TYR A 165 -0.51 -11.54 6.92
C TYR A 165 0.89 -11.97 7.37
N PRO A 166 1.75 -12.46 6.46
CA PRO A 166 3.04 -13.05 6.82
C PRO A 166 4.07 -12.02 7.25
N CYS A 167 4.95 -12.43 8.18
CA CYS A 167 6.19 -11.74 8.51
C CYS A 167 7.26 -12.10 7.48
N MET A 168 7.84 -11.10 6.82
CA MET A 168 8.79 -11.32 5.72
C MET A 168 10.06 -10.50 5.93
N THR A 169 11.13 -11.14 6.39
CA THR A 169 12.44 -10.48 6.58
C THR A 169 13.12 -10.20 5.24
N TYR A 170 13.01 -11.13 4.29
CA TYR A 170 13.55 -11.02 2.94
C TYR A 170 12.43 -10.98 1.92
N ASN A 171 12.60 -10.17 0.89
CA ASN A 171 11.75 -10.22 -0.30
C ASN A 171 12.31 -11.25 -1.29
N VAL A 172 11.61 -11.46 -2.40
CA VAL A 172 12.12 -12.25 -3.53
C VAL A 172 13.40 -11.59 -4.05
N ASP A 173 14.43 -12.40 -4.28
CA ASP A 173 15.67 -11.91 -4.90
C ASP A 173 15.45 -11.78 -6.42
N GLU A 174 15.38 -10.55 -6.91
CA GLU A 174 15.23 -10.21 -8.32
C GLU A 174 16.59 -10.04 -9.01
N HIS A 175 17.70 -10.31 -8.32
CA HIS A 175 19.07 -10.20 -8.82
C HIS A 175 19.44 -8.80 -9.36
N GLN A 176 18.75 -7.76 -8.88
CA GLN A 176 18.97 -6.37 -9.30
C GLN A 176 19.67 -5.52 -8.25
N SER A 177 19.88 -6.05 -7.05
CA SER A 177 20.56 -5.36 -5.95
C SER A 177 21.32 -6.35 -5.07
N ASP A 178 22.29 -5.84 -4.30
CA ASP A 178 23.08 -6.64 -3.36
C ASP A 178 22.34 -6.98 -2.07
N ASN A 179 21.11 -6.45 -1.90
CA ASN A 179 20.35 -6.58 -0.68
C ASN A 179 18.83 -6.60 -0.96
N HIS A 180 18.14 -7.60 -0.43
CA HIS A 180 16.70 -7.76 -0.52
C HIS A 180 16.02 -7.89 0.85
N TYR A 181 16.64 -7.33 1.91
CA TYR A 181 16.01 -7.19 3.22
C TYR A 181 14.83 -6.23 3.17
N ASN A 182 13.72 -6.63 3.74
CA ASN A 182 12.62 -5.74 3.99
C ASN A 182 12.91 -4.82 5.19
N CYS A 183 12.27 -3.65 5.23
CA CYS A 183 12.34 -2.81 6.41
C CYS A 183 11.68 -3.49 7.61
N PRO A 184 12.06 -3.15 8.87
CA PRO A 184 11.50 -3.79 10.06
C PRO A 184 9.97 -3.77 10.14
N LEU A 185 9.32 -2.71 9.59
CA LEU A 185 7.86 -2.61 9.58
C LEU A 185 7.20 -3.57 8.58
N VAL A 186 7.89 -3.99 7.52
CA VAL A 186 7.42 -5.07 6.65
C VAL A 186 7.69 -6.43 7.28
N ALA A 187 8.87 -6.58 7.90
CA ALA A 187 9.31 -7.86 8.44
C ALA A 187 8.50 -8.30 9.67
N TYR A 188 8.11 -7.37 10.56
CA TYR A 188 7.57 -7.70 11.88
C TYR A 188 6.21 -7.06 12.20
N TYR A 189 5.67 -6.23 11.34
CA TYR A 189 4.41 -5.53 11.62
C TYR A 189 3.20 -6.44 11.83
N PRO A 190 3.11 -7.63 11.20
CA PRO A 190 2.06 -8.59 11.52
C PRO A 190 1.99 -8.97 13.01
N GLU A 191 3.13 -9.07 13.72
CA GLU A 191 3.16 -9.30 15.17
C GLU A 191 2.60 -8.10 15.95
N VAL A 192 2.93 -6.87 15.51
CA VAL A 192 2.37 -5.64 16.09
C VAL A 192 0.86 -5.61 15.94
N ILE A 193 0.35 -5.95 14.77
CA ILE A 193 -1.10 -6.07 14.50
C ILE A 193 -1.73 -7.10 15.45
N ALA A 194 -1.16 -8.30 15.53
CA ALA A 194 -1.68 -9.38 16.38
C ALA A 194 -1.73 -9.00 17.87
N ALA A 195 -0.79 -8.15 18.32
CA ALA A 195 -0.70 -7.73 19.74
C ALA A 195 -1.60 -6.52 20.07
N ASN A 196 -2.03 -5.72 19.08
CA ASN A 196 -2.69 -4.43 19.34
C ASN A 196 -4.12 -4.32 18.77
N MET A 197 -4.60 -5.34 18.03
CA MET A 197 -5.95 -5.39 17.53
C MET A 197 -6.75 -6.51 18.18
N ASP A 198 -8.05 -6.30 18.35
CA ASP A 198 -8.98 -7.32 18.79
C ASP A 198 -9.54 -8.06 17.58
N PHE A 199 -9.37 -9.38 17.56
CA PHE A 199 -9.81 -10.22 16.45
C PHE A 199 -11.13 -10.96 16.74
N ASP A 200 -11.64 -10.93 17.97
CA ASP A 200 -12.89 -11.61 18.40
C ASP A 200 -13.04 -13.00 17.73
N LYS A 201 -13.82 -13.11 16.66
CA LYS A 201 -14.06 -14.37 15.92
C LYS A 201 -13.07 -14.61 14.78
N THR A 202 -12.40 -13.59 14.29
CA THR A 202 -11.42 -13.68 13.21
C THR A 202 -10.09 -14.21 13.75
N LYS A 203 -9.46 -15.12 13.01
CA LYS A 203 -8.13 -15.65 13.36
C LYS A 203 -7.07 -15.03 12.44
N ILE A 204 -5.98 -14.50 13.02
CA ILE A 204 -4.85 -14.01 12.26
C ILE A 204 -3.75 -15.06 12.14
N VAL A 205 -3.24 -15.25 10.91
CA VAL A 205 -2.16 -16.19 10.56
C VAL A 205 -0.97 -15.37 10.04
N TYR A 206 0.12 -15.31 10.81
CA TYR A 206 1.29 -14.49 10.52
C TYR A 206 2.61 -15.25 10.67
N PRO A 207 2.85 -16.27 9.82
CA PRO A 207 4.11 -17.01 9.86
C PRO A 207 5.29 -16.12 9.48
N PHE A 208 6.46 -16.41 10.05
CA PHE A 208 7.73 -15.96 9.48
C PHE A 208 8.06 -16.84 8.30
N ILE A 209 8.18 -16.23 7.12
CA ILE A 209 8.47 -16.93 5.87
C ILE A 209 9.71 -16.39 5.18
N SER A 210 10.40 -17.28 4.46
CA SER A 210 11.45 -16.97 3.50
C SER A 210 11.13 -17.70 2.19
N PHE A 211 11.43 -17.05 1.07
CA PHE A 211 11.29 -17.67 -0.26
C PHE A 211 12.47 -18.56 -0.63
N ASP A 212 13.60 -18.46 0.05
CA ASP A 212 14.87 -19.11 -0.32
C ASP A 212 14.84 -20.63 -0.10
N ASP A 213 14.11 -21.10 0.94
CA ASP A 213 14.03 -22.52 1.27
C ASP A 213 12.58 -23.03 1.26
N ASN A 214 12.33 -24.00 0.39
CA ASN A 214 11.00 -24.60 0.22
C ASN A 214 10.52 -25.37 1.45
N ALA A 215 11.42 -26.06 2.15
CA ALA A 215 11.06 -26.86 3.31
C ALA A 215 10.66 -25.96 4.49
N THR A 216 11.45 -24.94 4.77
CA THR A 216 11.18 -23.94 5.82
C THR A 216 9.88 -23.18 5.51
N PHE A 217 9.68 -22.76 4.25
CA PHE A 217 8.43 -22.11 3.81
C PHE A 217 7.21 -23.01 4.06
N ALA A 218 7.26 -24.26 3.57
CA ALA A 218 6.14 -25.18 3.69
C ALA A 218 5.82 -25.51 5.15
N LYS A 219 6.85 -25.75 5.96
CA LYS A 219 6.70 -26.01 7.41
C LYS A 219 6.07 -24.83 8.12
N ALA A 220 6.51 -23.59 7.85
CA ALA A 220 5.98 -22.38 8.47
C ALA A 220 4.49 -22.19 8.13
N ILE A 221 4.12 -22.32 6.86
CA ILE A 221 2.72 -22.24 6.41
C ILE A 221 1.88 -23.32 7.08
N ARG A 222 2.28 -24.59 6.99
CA ARG A 222 1.54 -25.71 7.60
C ARG A 222 1.28 -25.47 9.08
N MET A 223 2.34 -25.22 9.85
CA MET A 223 2.24 -25.09 11.32
C MET A 223 1.31 -23.93 11.75
N HIS A 224 1.31 -22.82 11.01
CA HIS A 224 0.48 -21.67 11.39
C HIS A 224 -0.98 -21.85 10.98
N PHE A 225 -1.25 -22.48 9.85
CA PHE A 225 -2.62 -22.78 9.43
C PHE A 225 -3.26 -23.90 10.26
N GLU A 226 -2.47 -24.88 10.72
CA GLU A 226 -2.95 -25.92 11.67
C GLU A 226 -3.50 -25.31 12.97
N LYS A 227 -2.90 -24.23 13.50
CA LYS A 227 -3.37 -23.54 14.70
C LYS A 227 -4.79 -22.96 14.55
N VAL A 228 -5.22 -22.68 13.33
CA VAL A 228 -6.55 -22.15 13.03
C VAL A 228 -7.50 -23.20 12.45
N GLY A 229 -7.08 -24.48 12.42
CA GLY A 229 -7.90 -25.61 11.98
C GLY A 229 -7.90 -25.83 10.46
N ILE A 230 -6.95 -25.24 9.73
CA ILE A 230 -6.76 -25.47 8.29
C ILE A 230 -5.53 -26.34 8.09
N HIS A 231 -5.72 -27.49 7.43
CA HIS A 231 -4.67 -28.48 7.22
C HIS A 231 -4.22 -28.48 5.76
N PHE A 232 -2.95 -28.17 5.54
CA PHE A 232 -2.27 -28.27 4.25
C PHE A 232 -1.17 -29.35 4.32
N ASN A 233 -0.99 -30.09 3.22
CA ASN A 233 0.14 -31.00 3.07
C ASN A 233 1.37 -30.19 2.60
N GLU A 234 2.56 -30.43 3.16
CA GLU A 234 3.79 -29.73 2.78
C GLU A 234 4.13 -29.88 1.29
N LYS A 235 3.83 -31.05 0.67
CA LYS A 235 4.04 -31.26 -0.75
C LYS A 235 3.15 -30.33 -1.59
N ASP A 236 1.88 -30.18 -1.20
CA ASP A 236 0.93 -29.32 -1.89
C ASP A 236 1.31 -27.85 -1.74
N ILE A 237 1.82 -27.45 -0.56
CA ILE A 237 2.35 -26.11 -0.31
C ILE A 237 3.54 -25.82 -1.25
N ILE A 238 4.47 -26.77 -1.43
CA ILE A 238 5.63 -26.57 -2.31
C ILE A 238 5.19 -26.47 -3.77
N ILE A 239 4.24 -27.30 -4.20
CA ILE A 239 3.66 -27.23 -5.55
C ILE A 239 2.99 -25.87 -5.77
N ALA A 240 2.19 -25.42 -4.80
CA ALA A 240 1.52 -24.13 -4.84
C ALA A 240 2.53 -22.96 -4.88
N LYS A 241 3.62 -23.04 -4.08
CA LYS A 241 4.69 -22.04 -4.09
C LYS A 241 5.34 -21.92 -5.47
N ASN A 242 5.68 -23.05 -6.08
CA ASN A 242 6.31 -23.05 -7.41
C ASN A 242 5.37 -22.48 -8.48
N ALA A 243 4.08 -22.85 -8.47
CA ALA A 243 3.09 -22.26 -9.36
C ALA A 243 2.92 -20.75 -9.16
N ALA A 244 3.00 -20.29 -7.90
CA ALA A 244 2.91 -18.90 -7.54
C ALA A 244 4.14 -18.08 -7.94
N MET A 245 5.34 -18.68 -7.85
CA MET A 245 6.59 -18.03 -8.34
C MET A 245 6.54 -17.84 -9.86
N ASN A 246 6.08 -18.85 -10.61
CA ASN A 246 5.91 -18.72 -12.06
C ASN A 246 4.91 -17.59 -12.43
N GLU A 247 3.82 -17.44 -11.66
CA GLU A 247 2.85 -16.36 -11.85
C GLU A 247 3.47 -14.99 -11.52
N TYR A 248 4.27 -14.92 -10.46
CA TYR A 248 4.99 -13.71 -10.05
C TYR A 248 5.97 -13.26 -11.13
N GLU A 249 6.81 -14.17 -11.63
CA GLU A 249 7.78 -13.92 -12.69
C GLU A 249 7.13 -13.51 -14.01
N ALA A 250 5.99 -14.13 -14.36
CA ALA A 250 5.24 -13.78 -15.57
C ALA A 250 4.54 -12.41 -15.49
N PHE A 251 4.30 -11.89 -14.26
CA PHE A 251 3.70 -10.59 -14.03
C PHE A 251 4.74 -9.46 -14.08
N HIS A 252 5.96 -9.69 -13.65
CA HIS A 252 7.09 -8.75 -13.61
C HIS A 252 7.92 -8.78 -14.87
#